data_7954175dae5619454701f40d9238405d
#
_entry.id   7954175dae5619454701f40d9238405d
#
_cell.length_a   1.000
_cell.length_b   1.000
_cell.length_c   1.000
_cell.angle_alpha   90.00
_cell.angle_beta   90.00
_cell.angle_gamma   90.00
#
_symmetry.space_group_name_H-M   'P 1'
#
loop_
_entity.id
_entity.type
_entity.pdbx_description
1 polymer ?
#
loop_
_entity_poly.entity_id
_entity_poly.type
_entity_poly.pdbx_seq_one_letter_code
_entity_poly.pdbx_strand_id
1 'polypeptide(L)'
;SVLYLPENLFYNTTAPGIVLFLNKAKPKDRKEKIFLVNASQVFEKGDPKNFISPEGITRIADTLLGWKEEEKLSRIVAHAELKKNDYNISPSRYIHTSDAETYRPIAEIVDELNVIEAEARETDKALRNVLKKIGL
;
A
#
# COMPACT_ATOMS: atom_id res chain seq x y z
N SER A 1 8.80 -16.28 -6.64
CA SER A 1 7.84 -15.55 -5.78
C SER A 1 8.52 -14.36 -5.13
N VAL A 2 7.75 -13.37 -4.78
CA VAL A 2 8.24 -12.18 -4.05
C VAL A 2 7.36 -11.99 -2.82
N LEU A 3 7.98 -11.86 -1.66
CA LEU A 3 7.33 -11.55 -0.39
C LEU A 3 7.76 -10.15 0.05
N TYR A 4 6.79 -9.28 0.28
CA TYR A 4 6.97 -7.95 0.85
C TYR A 4 6.62 -7.99 2.33
N LEU A 5 7.58 -7.62 3.17
CA LEU A 5 7.47 -7.67 4.63
C LEU A 5 6.98 -6.34 5.21
N PRO A 6 6.48 -6.35 6.46
CA PRO A 6 6.11 -5.13 7.18
C PRO A 6 7.27 -4.15 7.37
N GLU A 7 6.91 -2.88 7.54
CA GLU A 7 7.84 -1.83 7.96
C GLU A 7 8.27 -2.01 9.42
N ASN A 8 9.40 -1.41 9.77
CA ASN A 8 9.92 -1.39 11.14
C ASN A 8 10.08 -2.78 11.76
N LEU A 9 10.42 -3.79 10.94
CA LEU A 9 10.67 -5.17 11.37
C LEU A 9 12.13 -5.41 11.75
N PHE A 10 13.06 -4.70 11.10
CA PHE A 10 14.51 -4.87 11.27
C PHE A 10 15.11 -3.77 12.17
N TYR A 11 16.26 -4.07 12.79
CA TYR A 11 16.98 -3.09 13.57
C TYR A 11 17.57 -1.98 12.69
N ASN A 12 17.58 -0.76 13.22
CA ASN A 12 18.20 0.43 12.60
C ASN A 12 17.60 0.86 11.24
N THR A 13 16.41 0.35 10.89
CA THR A 13 15.70 0.79 9.68
C THR A 13 14.19 0.65 9.85
N THR A 14 13.46 1.61 9.32
CA THR A 14 12.00 1.53 9.19
C THR A 14 11.59 0.93 7.84
N ALA A 15 12.53 0.80 6.90
CA ALA A 15 12.24 0.30 5.57
C ALA A 15 11.75 -1.17 5.60
N PRO A 16 10.74 -1.50 4.79
CA PRO A 16 10.26 -2.87 4.66
C PRO A 16 11.28 -3.76 3.96
N GLY A 17 11.31 -5.04 4.32
CA GLY A 17 12.14 -6.04 3.65
C GLY A 17 11.43 -6.68 2.48
N ILE A 18 12.21 -7.20 1.52
CA ILE A 18 11.72 -8.02 0.41
C ILE A 18 12.47 -9.33 0.38
N VAL A 19 11.74 -10.45 0.28
CA VAL A 19 12.32 -11.79 0.11
C VAL A 19 12.00 -12.31 -1.28
N LEU A 20 13.04 -12.67 -2.05
CA LEU A 20 12.92 -13.24 -3.39
C LEU A 20 13.14 -14.76 -3.32
N PHE A 21 12.16 -15.51 -3.83
CA PHE A 21 12.26 -16.98 -3.98
C PHE A 21 12.47 -17.31 -5.45
N LEU A 22 13.65 -17.87 -5.76
CA LEU A 22 14.03 -18.29 -7.10
C LEU A 22 13.96 -19.81 -7.21
N ASN A 23 13.28 -20.33 -8.23
CA ASN A 23 13.16 -21.75 -8.50
C ASN A 23 13.42 -22.05 -9.99
N LYS A 24 14.48 -22.77 -10.28
CA LYS A 24 14.84 -23.18 -11.65
C LYS A 24 14.00 -24.37 -12.13
N ALA A 25 13.46 -25.19 -11.22
CA ALA A 25 12.63 -26.36 -11.51
C ALA A 25 11.12 -26.07 -11.35
N LYS A 26 10.67 -24.91 -11.85
CA LYS A 26 9.30 -24.45 -11.73
C LYS A 26 8.33 -25.42 -12.43
N PRO A 27 7.25 -25.88 -11.78
CA PRO A 27 6.21 -26.72 -12.39
C PRO A 27 5.61 -26.06 -13.64
N LYS A 28 5.10 -26.87 -14.57
CA LYS A 28 4.57 -26.37 -15.87
C LYS A 28 3.42 -25.38 -15.70
N ASP A 29 2.53 -25.60 -14.74
CA ASP A 29 1.37 -24.76 -14.40
C ASP A 29 1.76 -23.41 -13.81
N ARG A 30 2.98 -23.30 -13.28
CA ARG A 30 3.52 -22.07 -12.68
C ARG A 30 4.54 -21.35 -13.59
N LYS A 31 4.87 -21.93 -14.74
CA LYS A 31 5.71 -21.25 -15.74
C LYS A 31 5.02 -19.96 -16.21
N GLU A 32 5.81 -18.97 -16.62
CA GLU A 32 5.31 -17.67 -17.11
C GLU A 32 4.46 -16.90 -16.07
N LYS A 33 4.51 -17.27 -14.80
CA LYS A 33 3.80 -16.60 -13.71
C LYS A 33 4.74 -16.28 -12.57
N ILE A 34 4.46 -15.19 -11.85
CA ILE A 34 5.11 -14.86 -10.60
C ILE A 34 4.05 -14.82 -9.48
N PHE A 35 4.41 -15.32 -8.32
CA PHE A 35 3.56 -15.24 -7.16
C PHE A 35 4.04 -14.11 -6.26
N LEU A 36 3.18 -13.16 -5.97
CA LEU A 36 3.43 -11.99 -5.15
C LEU A 36 2.66 -12.12 -3.85
N VAL A 37 3.31 -11.80 -2.74
CA VAL A 37 2.70 -11.78 -1.40
C VAL A 37 3.02 -10.44 -0.76
N ASN A 38 1.98 -9.71 -0.35
CA ASN A 38 2.08 -8.45 0.36
C ASN A 38 1.73 -8.64 1.84
N ALA A 39 2.72 -8.93 2.66
CA ALA A 39 2.55 -9.12 4.09
C ALA A 39 2.72 -7.83 4.90
N SER A 40 2.68 -6.65 4.27
CA SER A 40 2.91 -5.36 4.95
C SER A 40 1.98 -5.10 6.12
N GLN A 41 0.79 -5.72 6.14
CA GLN A 41 -0.19 -5.58 7.21
C GLN A 41 -0.19 -6.78 8.19
N VAL A 42 0.67 -7.78 7.96
CA VAL A 42 0.74 -8.99 8.80
C VAL A 42 1.82 -8.78 9.87
N PHE A 43 1.52 -7.92 10.85
CA PHE A 43 2.44 -7.65 11.97
C PHE A 43 1.67 -7.23 13.21
N GLU A 44 2.34 -7.33 14.34
CA GLU A 44 1.94 -6.74 15.61
C GLU A 44 2.90 -5.63 15.98
N LYS A 45 2.35 -4.56 16.55
CA LYS A 45 3.17 -3.44 17.04
C LYS A 45 3.97 -3.87 18.26
N GLY A 46 5.25 -3.60 18.23
CA GLY A 46 6.16 -3.81 19.35
C GLY A 46 7.01 -2.57 19.61
N ASP A 47 7.67 -2.54 20.74
CA ASP A 47 8.65 -1.52 21.10
C ASP A 47 10.00 -2.22 21.35
N PRO A 48 11.07 -1.87 20.65
CA PRO A 48 11.27 -0.74 19.73
C PRO A 48 10.89 -1.04 18.27
N LYS A 49 10.40 -2.22 17.92
CA LYS A 49 10.09 -2.62 16.54
C LYS A 49 8.88 -3.53 16.45
N ASN A 50 8.28 -3.55 15.26
CA ASN A 50 7.21 -4.50 14.94
C ASN A 50 7.72 -5.95 14.88
N PHE A 51 6.83 -6.91 15.03
CA PHE A 51 7.13 -8.33 14.85
C PHE A 51 5.97 -9.04 14.15
N ILE A 52 6.27 -10.19 13.56
CA ILE A 52 5.25 -11.06 12.96
C ILE A 52 4.98 -12.17 13.96
N SER A 53 3.71 -12.33 14.36
CA SER A 53 3.30 -13.39 15.28
C SER A 53 3.48 -14.79 14.67
N PRO A 54 3.56 -15.86 15.46
CA PRO A 54 3.63 -17.24 14.96
C PRO A 54 2.50 -17.57 13.99
N GLU A 55 1.29 -17.09 14.24
CA GLU A 55 0.11 -17.24 13.37
C GLU A 55 0.32 -16.51 12.05
N GLY A 56 0.86 -15.28 12.10
CA GLY A 56 1.21 -14.48 10.92
C GLY A 56 2.27 -15.17 10.06
N ILE A 57 3.30 -15.73 10.69
CA ILE A 57 4.35 -16.50 9.98
C ILE A 57 3.73 -17.75 9.31
N THR A 58 2.89 -18.50 10.01
CA THR A 58 2.20 -19.67 9.48
C THR A 58 1.33 -19.31 8.29
N ARG A 59 0.52 -18.24 8.39
CA ARG A 59 -0.31 -17.74 7.31
C ARG A 59 0.51 -17.38 6.06
N ILE A 60 1.60 -16.63 6.22
CA ILE A 60 2.50 -16.27 5.12
C ILE A 60 3.11 -17.52 4.48
N ALA A 61 3.58 -18.46 5.30
CA ALA A 61 4.19 -19.71 4.83
C ALA A 61 3.19 -20.58 4.05
N ASP A 62 1.99 -20.80 4.57
CA ASP A 62 0.94 -21.58 3.93
C ASP A 62 0.50 -20.95 2.59
N THR A 63 0.39 -19.63 2.55
CA THR A 63 0.09 -18.88 1.33
C THR A 63 1.18 -19.07 0.28
N LEU A 64 2.46 -18.93 0.67
CA LEU A 64 3.61 -19.09 -0.23
C LEU A 64 3.75 -20.51 -0.77
N LEU A 65 3.65 -21.52 0.11
CA LEU A 65 3.80 -22.93 -0.24
C LEU A 65 2.61 -23.43 -1.06
N GLY A 66 1.41 -23.02 -0.67
CA GLY A 66 0.18 -23.41 -1.34
C GLY A 66 -0.08 -22.68 -2.66
N TRP A 67 0.65 -21.60 -2.98
CA TRP A 67 0.37 -20.75 -4.14
C TRP A 67 -1.10 -20.32 -4.20
N LYS A 68 -1.66 -19.94 -3.06
CA LYS A 68 -3.05 -19.55 -2.93
C LYS A 68 -3.18 -18.03 -3.14
N GLU A 69 -4.11 -17.64 -4.01
CA GLU A 69 -4.52 -16.23 -4.09
C GLU A 69 -5.45 -15.93 -2.92
N GLU A 70 -5.14 -14.86 -2.22
CA GLU A 70 -5.91 -14.33 -1.11
C GLU A 70 -6.03 -12.82 -1.27
N GLU A 71 -7.25 -12.33 -1.19
CA GLU A 71 -7.52 -10.89 -1.29
C GLU A 71 -6.70 -10.10 -0.27
N LYS A 72 -6.12 -8.98 -0.69
CA LYS A 72 -5.27 -8.09 0.10
C LYS A 72 -3.94 -8.71 0.59
N LEU A 73 -3.69 -9.99 0.33
CA LEU A 73 -2.46 -10.67 0.77
C LEU A 73 -1.63 -11.18 -0.40
N SER A 74 -2.24 -11.88 -1.37
CA SER A 74 -1.45 -12.56 -2.41
C SER A 74 -2.11 -12.56 -3.77
N ARG A 75 -1.29 -12.55 -4.83
CA ARG A 75 -1.75 -12.57 -6.22
C ARG A 75 -0.77 -13.31 -7.12
N ILE A 76 -1.31 -14.07 -8.08
CA ILE A 76 -0.56 -14.67 -9.18
C ILE A 76 -0.60 -13.71 -10.38
N VAL A 77 0.57 -13.26 -10.82
CA VAL A 77 0.70 -12.30 -11.92
C VAL A 77 1.33 -13.00 -13.11
N ALA A 78 0.69 -12.91 -14.29
CA ALA A 78 1.22 -13.46 -15.53
C ALA A 78 2.38 -12.59 -16.06
N HIS A 79 3.34 -13.23 -16.75
CA HIS A 79 4.47 -12.53 -17.36
C HIS A 79 4.04 -11.42 -18.34
N ALA A 80 2.92 -11.62 -19.06
CA ALA A 80 2.36 -10.61 -19.95
C ALA A 80 1.92 -9.33 -19.20
N GLU A 81 1.36 -9.48 -17.99
CA GLU A 81 0.98 -8.35 -17.11
C GLU A 81 2.21 -7.65 -16.56
N LEU A 82 3.23 -8.42 -16.16
CA LEU A 82 4.53 -7.85 -15.71
C LEU A 82 5.15 -7.00 -16.81
N LYS A 83 5.15 -7.48 -18.06
CA LYS A 83 5.68 -6.74 -19.21
C LYS A 83 4.97 -5.40 -19.41
N LYS A 84 3.65 -5.35 -19.24
CA LYS A 84 2.87 -4.10 -19.30
C LYS A 84 3.22 -3.11 -18.18
N ASN A 85 3.72 -3.61 -17.08
CA ASN A 85 4.13 -2.82 -15.91
C ASN A 85 5.66 -2.66 -15.81
N ASP A 86 6.37 -2.64 -16.94
CA ASP A 86 7.82 -2.46 -17.03
C ASP A 86 8.61 -3.46 -16.17
N TYR A 87 8.12 -4.72 -16.10
CA TYR A 87 8.69 -5.78 -15.26
C TYR A 87 8.80 -5.42 -13.77
N ASN A 88 8.01 -4.49 -13.29
CA ASN A 88 7.95 -4.20 -11.87
C ASN A 88 7.36 -5.40 -11.12
N ILE A 89 8.10 -5.94 -10.15
CA ILE A 89 7.73 -7.11 -9.35
C ILE A 89 7.39 -6.75 -7.89
N SER A 90 7.18 -5.46 -7.60
CA SER A 90 6.78 -5.03 -6.26
C SER A 90 5.36 -5.50 -5.94
N PRO A 91 5.15 -6.30 -4.86
CA PRO A 91 3.82 -6.77 -4.49
C PRO A 91 2.82 -5.64 -4.23
N SER A 92 3.25 -4.51 -3.67
CA SER A 92 2.38 -3.36 -3.38
C SER A 92 1.73 -2.74 -4.63
N ARG A 93 2.32 -2.95 -5.82
CA ARG A 93 1.74 -2.46 -7.08
C ARG A 93 0.55 -3.29 -7.55
N TYR A 94 0.47 -4.56 -7.16
CA TYR A 94 -0.54 -5.52 -7.62
C TYR A 94 -1.55 -5.90 -6.55
N ILE A 95 -1.21 -5.68 -5.29
CA ILE A 95 -2.00 -6.08 -4.13
C ILE A 95 -2.20 -4.86 -3.25
N HIS A 96 -3.42 -4.31 -3.27
CA HIS A 96 -3.81 -3.21 -2.39
C HIS A 96 -4.26 -3.79 -1.06
N THR A 97 -3.61 -3.40 0.02
CA THR A 97 -3.90 -3.89 1.39
C THR A 97 -4.94 -3.05 2.12
N SER A 98 -5.11 -1.78 1.72
CA SER A 98 -6.22 -0.95 2.18
C SER A 98 -7.52 -1.37 1.49
N ASP A 99 -8.64 -1.19 2.16
CA ASP A 99 -9.93 -1.18 1.50
C ASP A 99 -9.84 -0.16 0.37
N ALA A 100 -10.38 -0.52 -0.81
CA ALA A 100 -10.43 0.44 -1.90
C ALA A 100 -11.05 1.71 -1.32
N GLU A 101 -10.22 2.74 -1.12
CA GLU A 101 -10.75 4.07 -0.87
C GLU A 101 -11.73 4.27 -2.02
N THR A 102 -13.00 4.41 -1.69
CA THR A 102 -13.99 4.86 -2.63
C THR A 102 -13.50 6.24 -3.02
N TYR A 103 -12.74 6.29 -4.12
CA TYR A 103 -12.26 7.57 -4.65
C TYR A 103 -13.50 8.41 -4.87
N ARG A 104 -13.65 9.45 -4.06
CA ARG A 104 -14.70 10.43 -4.26
C ARG A 104 -14.54 10.98 -5.68
N PRO A 105 -15.63 11.10 -6.44
CA PRO A 105 -15.56 11.67 -7.78
C PRO A 105 -14.79 13.00 -7.74
N ILE A 106 -13.89 13.20 -8.69
CA ILE A 106 -13.09 14.44 -8.75
C ILE A 106 -14.01 15.67 -8.72
N ALA A 107 -15.18 15.58 -9.30
CA ALA A 107 -16.18 16.64 -9.27
C ALA A 107 -16.57 17.03 -7.84
N GLU A 108 -16.85 16.06 -6.96
CA GLU A 108 -17.17 16.35 -5.55
C GLU A 108 -16.02 17.04 -4.81
N ILE A 109 -14.79 16.62 -5.07
CA ILE A 109 -13.59 17.20 -4.44
C ILE A 109 -13.41 18.67 -4.92
N VAL A 110 -13.65 18.91 -6.20
CA VAL A 110 -13.57 20.26 -6.79
C VAL A 110 -14.69 21.15 -6.23
N ASP A 111 -15.90 20.63 -6.08
CA ASP A 111 -17.01 21.40 -5.50
C ASP A 111 -16.74 21.76 -4.03
N GLU A 112 -16.22 20.83 -3.24
CA GLU A 112 -15.82 21.08 -1.84
C GLU A 112 -14.68 22.11 -1.76
N LEU A 113 -13.70 22.03 -2.66
CA LEU A 113 -12.62 23.03 -2.77
C LEU A 113 -13.17 24.42 -3.05
N ASN A 114 -14.11 24.56 -3.98
CA ASN A 114 -14.74 25.85 -4.33
C ASN A 114 -15.49 26.44 -3.13
N VAL A 115 -16.17 25.62 -2.34
CA VAL A 115 -16.85 26.07 -1.11
C VAL A 115 -15.85 26.59 -0.09
N ILE A 116 -14.77 25.84 0.17
CA ILE A 116 -13.71 26.25 1.12
C ILE A 116 -13.03 27.55 0.65
N GLU A 117 -12.77 27.69 -0.64
CA GLU A 117 -12.21 28.96 -1.19
C GLU A 117 -13.15 30.15 -1.00
N ALA A 118 -14.45 29.95 -1.15
CA ALA A 118 -15.43 31.02 -0.93
C ALA A 118 -15.46 31.46 0.54
N GLU A 119 -15.46 30.50 1.48
CA GLU A 119 -15.38 30.78 2.92
C GLU A 119 -14.07 31.46 3.32
N ALA A 120 -12.94 31.03 2.75
CA ALA A 120 -11.65 31.68 2.97
C ALA A 120 -11.64 33.16 2.52
N ARG A 121 -12.23 33.42 1.35
CA ARG A 121 -12.35 34.80 0.85
C ARG A 121 -13.24 35.68 1.74
N GLU A 122 -14.32 35.16 2.30
CA GLU A 122 -15.17 35.89 3.26
C GLU A 122 -14.41 36.18 4.57
N THR A 123 -13.70 35.18 5.08
CA THR A 123 -12.87 35.29 6.28
C THR A 123 -11.78 36.38 6.08
N ASP A 124 -11.12 36.37 4.94
CA ASP A 124 -10.11 37.37 4.58
C ASP A 124 -10.69 38.78 4.53
N LYS A 125 -11.89 38.95 3.97
CA LYS A 125 -12.58 40.23 3.95
C LYS A 125 -12.92 40.72 5.37
N ALA A 126 -13.41 39.79 6.21
CA ALA A 126 -13.73 40.12 7.60
C ALA A 126 -12.47 40.52 8.38
N LEU A 127 -11.37 39.81 8.19
CA LEU A 127 -10.08 40.12 8.79
C LEU A 127 -9.58 41.51 8.36
N ARG A 128 -9.59 41.80 7.07
CA ARG A 128 -9.18 43.12 6.55
C ARG A 128 -10.04 44.27 7.10
N ASN A 129 -11.34 44.03 7.29
CA ASN A 129 -12.22 45.00 7.90
C ASN A 129 -11.90 45.28 9.37
N VAL A 130 -11.52 44.24 10.12
CA VAL A 130 -11.06 44.38 11.51
C VAL A 130 -9.73 45.13 11.57
N LEU A 131 -8.77 44.73 10.73
CA LEU A 131 -7.46 45.38 10.66
C LEU A 131 -7.59 46.90 10.35
N LYS A 132 -8.44 47.29 9.39
CA LYS A 132 -8.74 48.69 9.11
C LYS A 132 -9.33 49.46 10.30
N LYS A 133 -10.14 48.82 11.14
CA LYS A 133 -10.73 49.43 12.33
C LYS A 133 -9.70 49.72 13.44
N ILE A 134 -8.62 48.94 13.47
CA ILE A 134 -7.54 49.09 14.45
C ILE A 134 -6.32 49.86 13.90
N GLY A 135 -6.44 50.39 12.67
CA GLY A 135 -5.41 51.29 12.07
C GLY A 135 -4.25 50.53 11.41
N LEU A 136 -4.45 49.28 11.02
CA LEU A 136 -3.50 48.45 10.23
C LEU A 136 -4.01 48.24 8.79
#